data_8efc0f0b24d5dfbd6b49b681937a8510
#
_entry.id   8efc0f0b24d5dfbd6b49b681937a8510
#
_cell.length_a   1.000
_cell.length_b   1.000
_cell.length_c   1.000
_cell.angle_alpha   90.00
_cell.angle_beta   90.00
_cell.angle_gamma   90.00
#
_symmetry.space_group_name_H-M   'P 1'
#
loop_
_entity.id
_entity.type
_entity.pdbx_description
1 polymer ?
#
loop_
_entity_poly.entity_id
_entity_poly.type
_entity_poly.pdbx_seq_one_letter_code
_entity_poly.pdbx_strand_id
1 'polypeptide(L)'
;MNPRIRQTGLRACLLGAVLLLGGCAELNSQLNSILGKNEPRPHSRGDDRPRPRAERAERNERPAPRPERPAADRDDNALREGIALYHDGDFNGAIKRLNSGDMNGGSLRNRVSALKYTAFSYCVTNRPGPCRQAFERALRLDPSFDLAPGEQGHPLWGPQFAKARQGGAREASR
;
A
#
# COMPACT_ATOMS: atom_id res chain seq x y z
N MET A 1 -44.33 -31.70 21.97
CA MET A 1 -45.18 -32.20 20.88
C MET A 1 -45.10 -31.17 19.76
N ASN A 2 -44.38 -31.30 18.67
CA ASN A 2 -44.34 -32.21 17.57
C ASN A 2 -42.99 -32.11 16.82
N PRO A 3 -42.30 -33.19 16.54
CA PRO A 3 -41.21 -33.22 15.58
C PRO A 3 -41.77 -33.74 14.25
N ARG A 4 -41.68 -33.02 13.17
CA ARG A 4 -41.76 -33.52 11.77
C ARG A 4 -41.72 -32.37 10.76
N ILE A 5 -40.58 -32.02 10.25
CA ILE A 5 -40.39 -31.55 8.88
C ILE A 5 -39.03 -32.13 8.46
N ARG A 6 -39.03 -33.30 7.95
CA ARG A 6 -38.96 -33.82 6.59
C ARG A 6 -37.70 -33.40 5.86
N GLN A 7 -36.72 -34.32 5.94
CA GLN A 7 -35.70 -34.59 4.93
C GLN A 7 -36.37 -34.81 3.56
N THR A 8 -36.28 -33.85 2.67
CA THR A 8 -36.43 -34.05 1.22
C THR A 8 -35.60 -32.96 0.51
N GLY A 9 -34.45 -33.30 -0.02
CA GLY A 9 -33.65 -32.37 -0.80
C GLY A 9 -32.21 -32.82 -1.08
N LEU A 10 -31.90 -34.05 -0.80
CA LEU A 10 -30.56 -34.60 -1.07
C LEU A 10 -30.66 -35.62 -2.19
N ARG A 11 -30.82 -35.22 -3.44
CA ARG A 11 -30.63 -36.06 -4.65
C ARG A 11 -30.90 -35.22 -5.90
N ALA A 12 -30.02 -34.30 -6.30
CA ALA A 12 -29.88 -33.81 -7.70
C ALA A 12 -28.75 -32.78 -7.83
N CYS A 13 -27.53 -33.16 -7.66
CA CYS A 13 -26.34 -32.39 -8.12
C CYS A 13 -25.10 -33.29 -8.23
N LEU A 14 -25.27 -34.49 -8.79
CA LEU A 14 -24.15 -35.40 -9.12
C LEU A 14 -24.14 -35.73 -10.62
N LEU A 15 -24.23 -34.75 -11.51
CA LEU A 15 -23.97 -34.90 -12.95
C LEU A 15 -23.63 -33.53 -13.54
N GLY A 16 -22.41 -33.05 -13.32
CA GLY A 16 -21.96 -31.78 -13.89
C GLY A 16 -20.49 -31.44 -13.67
N ALA A 17 -19.69 -32.39 -13.23
CA ALA A 17 -18.29 -32.16 -12.90
C ALA A 17 -17.32 -33.02 -13.72
N VAL A 18 -17.45 -33.03 -15.04
CA VAL A 18 -16.39 -33.54 -15.93
C VAL A 18 -16.51 -32.76 -17.23
N LEU A 19 -15.88 -31.62 -17.40
CA LEU A 19 -15.50 -30.98 -18.68
C LEU A 19 -14.91 -29.56 -18.45
N LEU A 20 -13.93 -29.36 -17.58
CA LEU A 20 -13.12 -28.15 -17.56
C LEU A 20 -11.65 -28.43 -17.18
N LEU A 21 -11.04 -29.43 -17.77
CA LEU A 21 -9.60 -29.71 -17.66
C LEU A 21 -8.89 -29.60 -19.03
N GLY A 22 -9.17 -28.59 -19.80
CA GLY A 22 -8.58 -28.44 -21.13
C GLY A 22 -8.26 -27.01 -21.57
N GLY A 23 -8.13 -26.04 -20.65
CA GLY A 23 -8.00 -24.63 -21.04
C GLY A 23 -6.74 -23.89 -20.60
N CYS A 24 -5.81 -24.48 -19.86
CA CYS A 24 -4.66 -23.75 -19.33
C CYS A 24 -3.39 -23.79 -20.20
N ALA A 25 -3.35 -24.57 -21.27
CA ALA A 25 -2.15 -24.69 -22.13
C ALA A 25 -2.11 -23.64 -23.26
N GLU A 26 -3.27 -23.17 -23.71
CA GLU A 26 -3.39 -22.24 -24.86
C GLU A 26 -3.07 -20.79 -24.48
N LEU A 27 -3.38 -20.36 -23.25
CA LEU A 27 -3.16 -18.96 -22.81
C LEU A 27 -1.66 -18.63 -22.64
N ASN A 28 -0.84 -19.60 -22.31
CA ASN A 28 0.60 -19.38 -22.11
C ASN A 28 1.37 -19.20 -23.44
N SER A 29 0.84 -19.76 -24.54
CA SER A 29 1.42 -19.59 -25.88
C SER A 29 1.19 -18.20 -26.46
N GLN A 30 0.06 -17.58 -26.16
CA GLN A 30 -0.28 -16.22 -26.63
C GLN A 30 0.50 -15.13 -25.89
N LEU A 31 0.75 -15.31 -24.59
CA LEU A 31 1.53 -14.36 -23.77
C LEU A 31 3.00 -14.32 -24.18
N ASN A 32 3.59 -15.46 -24.59
CA ASN A 32 4.98 -15.50 -25.06
C ASN A 32 5.17 -14.86 -26.44
N SER A 33 4.11 -14.69 -27.22
CA SER A 33 4.16 -14.01 -28.53
C SER A 33 4.12 -12.48 -28.40
N ILE A 34 3.58 -11.96 -27.30
CA ILE A 34 3.43 -10.51 -27.05
C ILE A 34 4.62 -9.96 -26.27
N LEU A 35 5.23 -10.76 -25.40
CA LEU A 35 6.49 -10.44 -24.74
C LEU A 35 7.64 -10.83 -25.66
N GLY A 36 8.04 -9.90 -26.54
CA GLY A 36 9.08 -10.10 -27.53
C GLY A 36 10.27 -10.89 -27.01
N LYS A 37 10.55 -12.01 -27.67
CA LYS A 37 11.74 -12.82 -27.47
C LYS A 37 12.97 -11.91 -27.49
N ASN A 38 13.65 -11.80 -26.35
CA ASN A 38 15.04 -11.41 -26.33
C ASN A 38 15.85 -12.57 -26.93
N GLU A 39 15.94 -12.62 -28.24
CA GLU A 39 16.94 -13.47 -28.89
C GLU A 39 18.33 -12.90 -28.59
N PRO A 40 19.27 -13.77 -28.15
CA PRO A 40 20.66 -13.35 -28.02
C PRO A 40 21.16 -12.97 -29.41
N ARG A 41 21.52 -11.72 -29.61
CA ARG A 41 22.17 -11.26 -30.84
C ARG A 41 23.50 -12.01 -30.97
N PRO A 42 23.82 -12.62 -32.13
CA PRO A 42 25.11 -13.23 -32.37
C PRO A 42 26.17 -12.15 -32.19
N HIS A 43 27.17 -12.41 -31.38
CA HIS A 43 28.36 -11.61 -31.25
C HIS A 43 29.06 -11.60 -32.61
N SER A 44 28.92 -10.54 -33.39
CA SER A 44 29.77 -10.28 -34.54
C SER A 44 31.16 -9.99 -34.02
N ARG A 45 32.03 -10.96 -34.25
CA ARG A 45 33.48 -10.88 -34.13
C ARG A 45 33.96 -9.90 -35.19
N GLY A 46 34.63 -8.86 -34.76
CA GLY A 46 35.52 -8.09 -35.66
C GLY A 46 35.10 -6.64 -35.77
N ASP A 47 35.72 -5.82 -34.95
CA ASP A 47 36.46 -4.62 -35.37
C ASP A 47 37.20 -4.07 -34.12
N ASP A 48 38.39 -4.62 -33.93
CA ASP A 48 39.42 -4.03 -33.05
C ASP A 48 40.03 -2.77 -33.72
N ARG A 49 39.20 -1.77 -34.02
CA ARG A 49 39.69 -0.43 -34.33
C ARG A 49 39.72 0.39 -33.04
N PRO A 50 40.87 0.98 -32.67
CA PRO A 50 40.94 1.89 -31.54
C PRO A 50 39.99 3.07 -31.79
N ARG A 51 38.92 3.17 -31.02
CA ARG A 51 38.02 4.32 -31.04
C ARG A 51 38.79 5.57 -30.61
N PRO A 52 38.61 6.72 -31.28
CA PRO A 52 39.28 7.97 -30.89
C PRO A 52 38.93 8.32 -29.45
N ARG A 53 39.94 8.81 -28.74
CA ARG A 53 39.91 9.17 -27.30
C ARG A 53 38.79 10.16 -26.92
N ALA A 54 38.20 10.86 -27.90
CA ALA A 54 37.12 11.82 -27.71
C ALA A 54 35.77 11.17 -27.34
N GLU A 55 35.43 10.00 -27.94
CA GLU A 55 34.15 9.31 -27.63
C GLU A 55 34.10 8.65 -26.24
N ARG A 56 35.27 8.48 -25.59
CA ARG A 56 35.38 7.89 -24.27
C ARG A 56 35.10 8.91 -23.15
N ALA A 57 35.20 10.21 -23.44
CA ALA A 57 34.95 11.29 -22.49
C ALA A 57 33.45 11.57 -22.29
N GLU A 58 32.63 11.43 -23.34
CA GLU A 58 31.18 11.72 -23.27
C GLU A 58 30.35 10.65 -22.54
N ARG A 59 30.91 9.45 -22.35
CA ARG A 59 30.18 8.34 -21.69
C ARG A 59 30.25 8.38 -20.16
N ASN A 60 30.96 9.31 -19.58
CA ASN A 60 31.19 9.39 -18.13
C ASN A 60 30.56 10.64 -17.48
N GLU A 61 29.72 11.37 -18.21
CA GLU A 61 28.86 12.37 -17.57
C GLU A 61 27.80 11.63 -16.77
N ARG A 62 28.07 11.47 -15.47
CA ARG A 62 27.09 11.08 -14.49
C ARG A 62 25.94 12.10 -14.61
N PRO A 63 24.69 11.65 -14.84
CA PRO A 63 23.55 12.58 -14.92
C PRO A 63 23.60 13.52 -13.73
N ALA A 64 23.51 14.83 -13.99
CA ALA A 64 23.47 15.82 -12.92
C ALA A 64 22.44 15.39 -11.86
N PRO A 65 22.76 15.51 -10.55
CA PRO A 65 21.81 15.18 -9.50
C PRO A 65 20.50 15.93 -9.79
N ARG A 66 19.42 15.15 -9.93
CA ARG A 66 18.07 15.76 -10.08
C ARG A 66 17.87 16.69 -8.89
N PRO A 67 17.48 17.97 -9.09
CA PRO A 67 17.26 18.89 -7.98
C PRO A 67 16.35 18.23 -6.96
N GLU A 68 16.81 18.13 -5.72
CA GLU A 68 16.03 17.57 -4.62
C GLU A 68 14.83 18.47 -4.42
N ARG A 69 13.63 17.89 -4.47
CA ARG A 69 12.39 18.62 -4.18
C ARG A 69 12.46 19.15 -2.75
N PRO A 70 11.94 20.37 -2.49
CA PRO A 70 11.81 20.90 -1.14
C PRO A 70 11.16 19.88 -0.20
N ALA A 71 11.56 19.86 1.07
CA ALA A 71 11.03 18.91 2.04
C ALA A 71 9.49 19.01 2.15
N ALA A 72 8.95 20.23 2.08
CA ALA A 72 7.50 20.50 2.09
C ALA A 72 6.76 19.84 0.92
N ASP A 73 7.38 19.77 -0.28
CA ASP A 73 6.74 19.12 -1.42
C ASP A 73 6.77 17.57 -1.30
N ARG A 74 7.72 17.03 -0.55
CA ARG A 74 7.86 15.58 -0.37
C ARG A 74 6.81 15.02 0.57
N ASP A 75 6.57 15.65 1.71
CA ASP A 75 5.57 15.20 2.68
C ASP A 75 4.14 15.42 2.17
N ASP A 76 3.85 16.54 1.47
CA ASP A 76 2.57 16.76 0.81
C ASP A 76 2.28 15.69 -0.25
N ASN A 77 3.27 15.32 -1.06
CA ASN A 77 3.12 14.25 -2.06
C ASN A 77 2.90 12.89 -1.39
N ALA A 78 3.70 12.57 -0.37
CA ALA A 78 3.57 11.32 0.37
C ALA A 78 2.20 11.18 1.02
N LEU A 79 1.69 12.26 1.61
CA LEU A 79 0.37 12.28 2.22
C LEU A 79 -0.73 12.07 1.18
N ARG A 80 -0.72 12.82 0.06
CA ARG A 80 -1.72 12.65 -1.01
C ARG A 80 -1.73 11.25 -1.59
N GLU A 81 -0.55 10.71 -1.92
CA GLU A 81 -0.44 9.35 -2.46
C GLU A 81 -0.92 8.30 -1.46
N GLY A 82 -0.55 8.44 -0.19
CA GLY A 82 -0.99 7.51 0.85
C GLY A 82 -2.50 7.56 1.10
N ILE A 83 -3.11 8.73 1.04
CA ILE A 83 -4.56 8.90 1.13
C ILE A 83 -5.26 8.30 -0.10
N ALA A 84 -4.71 8.50 -1.31
CA ALA A 84 -5.24 7.90 -2.52
C ALA A 84 -5.24 6.37 -2.43
N LEU A 85 -4.12 5.76 -2.04
CA LEU A 85 -4.02 4.31 -1.82
C LEU A 85 -5.06 3.80 -0.79
N TYR A 86 -5.31 4.57 0.28
CA TYR A 86 -6.36 4.23 1.24
C TYR A 86 -7.75 4.20 0.58
N HIS A 87 -8.09 5.21 -0.22
CA HIS A 87 -9.38 5.27 -0.91
C HIS A 87 -9.53 4.20 -2.01
N ASP A 88 -8.43 3.80 -2.63
CA ASP A 88 -8.37 2.72 -3.62
C ASP A 88 -8.44 1.30 -2.96
N GLY A 89 -8.42 1.24 -1.61
CA GLY A 89 -8.46 -0.03 -0.88
C GLY A 89 -7.10 -0.71 -0.72
N ASP A 90 -6.01 -0.13 -1.23
CA ASP A 90 -4.64 -0.61 -0.96
C ASP A 90 -4.15 -0.11 0.41
N PHE A 91 -4.72 -0.69 1.46
CA PHE A 91 -4.40 -0.31 2.84
C PHE A 91 -2.95 -0.59 3.22
N ASN A 92 -2.32 -1.62 2.67
CA ASN A 92 -0.92 -1.93 2.95
C ASN A 92 0.02 -0.95 2.24
N GLY A 93 -0.27 -0.59 0.99
CA GLY A 93 0.40 0.47 0.26
C GLY A 93 0.26 1.82 0.98
N ALA A 94 -0.95 2.16 1.44
CA ALA A 94 -1.21 3.37 2.23
C ALA A 94 -0.34 3.41 3.50
N ILE A 95 -0.32 2.33 4.30
CA ILE A 95 0.52 2.23 5.50
C ILE A 95 1.99 2.46 5.16
N LYS A 96 2.50 1.80 4.12
CA LYS A 96 3.89 1.93 3.68
C LYS A 96 4.22 3.36 3.26
N ARG A 97 3.35 3.98 2.46
CA ARG A 97 3.56 5.34 1.94
C ARG A 97 3.49 6.39 3.04
N LEU A 98 2.49 6.30 3.92
CA LEU A 98 2.27 7.23 5.03
C LEU A 98 3.31 7.12 6.17
N ASN A 99 4.05 6.02 6.24
CA ASN A 99 5.17 5.84 7.18
C ASN A 99 6.55 5.95 6.49
N SER A 100 6.62 6.46 5.26
CA SER A 100 7.89 6.64 4.55
C SER A 100 8.76 7.74 5.17
N GLY A 101 10.05 7.74 4.82
CA GLY A 101 10.99 8.77 5.27
C GLY A 101 10.57 10.19 4.90
N ASP A 102 9.81 10.36 3.80
CA ASP A 102 9.28 11.65 3.37
C ASP A 102 8.38 12.31 4.42
N MET A 103 7.70 11.51 5.26
CA MET A 103 6.83 12.02 6.33
C MET A 103 7.59 12.44 7.60
N ASN A 104 8.84 11.98 7.81
CA ASN A 104 9.56 12.21 9.06
C ASN A 104 9.92 13.68 9.28
N GLY A 105 10.22 14.41 8.22
CA GLY A 105 10.52 15.85 8.24
C GLY A 105 9.33 16.74 7.89
N GLY A 106 8.15 16.16 7.72
CA GLY A 106 6.96 16.86 7.27
C GLY A 106 6.35 17.77 8.34
N SER A 107 5.43 18.64 7.89
CA SER A 107 4.68 19.50 8.77
C SER A 107 3.91 18.72 9.83
N LEU A 108 3.67 19.32 11.01
CA LEU A 108 2.89 18.69 12.08
C LEU A 108 1.52 18.22 11.56
N ARG A 109 0.85 19.07 10.80
CA ARG A 109 -0.45 18.76 10.19
C ARG A 109 -0.41 17.51 9.32
N ASN A 110 0.58 17.42 8.42
CA ASN A 110 0.72 16.28 7.51
C ASN A 110 1.07 14.99 8.25
N ARG A 111 1.93 15.08 9.25
CA ARG A 111 2.30 13.93 10.09
C ARG A 111 1.10 13.38 10.89
N VAL A 112 0.28 14.26 11.48
CA VAL A 112 -0.95 13.86 12.19
C VAL A 112 -1.95 13.24 11.22
N SER A 113 -2.16 13.84 10.04
CA SER A 113 -3.02 13.28 9.01
C SER A 113 -2.53 11.92 8.50
N ALA A 114 -1.24 11.75 8.29
CA ALA A 114 -0.64 10.48 7.89
C ALA A 114 -0.88 9.38 8.95
N LEU A 115 -0.72 9.71 10.22
CA LEU A 115 -0.99 8.77 11.33
C LEU A 115 -2.47 8.41 11.43
N LYS A 116 -3.38 9.36 11.18
CA LYS A 116 -4.84 9.11 11.12
C LYS A 116 -5.17 8.06 10.04
N TYR A 117 -4.74 8.28 8.81
CA TYR A 117 -5.01 7.32 7.71
C TYR A 117 -4.26 6.00 7.87
N THR A 118 -3.08 6.01 8.49
CA THR A 118 -2.38 4.78 8.91
C THR A 118 -3.22 4.00 9.92
N ALA A 119 -3.81 4.66 10.92
CA ALA A 119 -4.70 4.02 11.89
C ALA A 119 -5.94 3.43 11.21
N PHE A 120 -6.60 4.19 10.35
CA PHE A 120 -7.75 3.69 9.58
C PHE A 120 -7.39 2.44 8.78
N SER A 121 -6.27 2.47 8.06
CA SER A 121 -5.78 1.34 7.27
C SER A 121 -5.53 0.08 8.12
N TYR A 122 -4.99 0.24 9.32
CA TYR A 122 -4.84 -0.88 10.26
C TYR A 122 -6.18 -1.40 10.77
N CYS A 123 -7.11 -0.51 11.11
CA CYS A 123 -8.41 -0.91 11.63
C CYS A 123 -9.26 -1.64 10.59
N VAL A 124 -9.33 -1.15 9.35
CA VAL A 124 -10.10 -1.81 8.28
C VAL A 124 -9.49 -3.16 7.87
N THR A 125 -8.20 -3.38 8.11
CA THR A 125 -7.52 -4.66 7.89
C THR A 125 -7.47 -5.55 9.14
N ASN A 126 -8.36 -5.30 10.11
CA ASN A 126 -8.50 -6.08 11.35
C ASN A 126 -7.21 -6.16 12.19
N ARG A 127 -6.48 -5.06 12.27
CA ARG A 127 -5.27 -4.92 13.10
C ARG A 127 -5.48 -3.86 14.20
N PRO A 128 -6.32 -4.14 15.23
CA PRO A 128 -6.74 -3.14 16.22
C PRO A 128 -5.60 -2.62 17.11
N GLY A 129 -4.59 -3.44 17.40
CA GLY A 129 -3.41 -3.02 18.17
C GLY A 129 -2.61 -1.93 17.49
N PRO A 130 -2.07 -2.16 16.27
CA PRO A 130 -1.41 -1.14 15.45
C PRO A 130 -2.29 0.08 15.14
N CYS A 131 -3.60 -0.11 14.93
CA CYS A 131 -4.55 1.00 14.75
C CYS A 131 -4.52 1.94 15.95
N ARG A 132 -4.69 1.41 17.18
CA ARG A 132 -4.63 2.19 18.40
C ARG A 132 -3.28 2.90 18.55
N GLN A 133 -2.17 2.20 18.34
CA GLN A 133 -0.82 2.79 18.43
C GLN A 133 -0.60 3.95 17.46
N ALA A 134 -1.18 3.89 16.26
CA ALA A 134 -1.10 5.00 15.31
C ALA A 134 -1.87 6.23 15.81
N PHE A 135 -3.05 6.04 16.39
CA PHE A 135 -3.78 7.14 17.06
C PHE A 135 -3.04 7.69 18.28
N GLU A 136 -2.45 6.84 19.12
CA GLU A 136 -1.63 7.27 20.26
C GLU A 136 -0.45 8.14 19.79
N ARG A 137 0.19 7.78 18.68
CA ARG A 137 1.25 8.60 18.08
C ARG A 137 0.75 9.93 17.58
N ALA A 138 -0.43 9.96 16.93
CA ALA A 138 -1.05 11.21 16.47
C ALA A 138 -1.36 12.16 17.64
N LEU A 139 -1.95 11.63 18.71
CA LEU A 139 -2.27 12.38 19.93
C LEU A 139 -1.03 12.86 20.69
N ARG A 140 0.09 12.13 20.64
CA ARG A 140 1.36 12.62 21.20
C ARG A 140 1.96 13.77 20.39
N LEU A 141 1.74 13.79 19.07
CA LEU A 141 2.18 14.91 18.20
C LEU A 141 1.29 16.13 18.38
N ASP A 142 0.00 15.90 18.49
CA ASP A 142 -1.02 16.93 18.65
C ASP A 142 -2.08 16.45 19.65
N PRO A 143 -1.99 16.86 20.93
CA PRO A 143 -2.98 16.48 21.94
C PRO A 143 -4.40 17.00 21.65
N SER A 144 -4.54 18.01 20.79
CA SER A 144 -5.84 18.55 20.39
C SER A 144 -6.46 17.80 19.21
N PHE A 145 -5.73 16.84 18.62
CA PHE A 145 -6.22 16.06 17.50
C PHE A 145 -7.52 15.34 17.81
N ASP A 146 -8.51 15.52 16.94
CA ASP A 146 -9.76 14.76 16.97
C ASP A 146 -10.15 14.28 15.58
N LEU A 147 -11.05 13.29 15.52
CA LEU A 147 -11.63 12.80 14.29
C LEU A 147 -12.68 13.78 13.76
N ALA A 148 -12.78 13.90 12.45
CA ALA A 148 -13.82 14.71 11.82
C ALA A 148 -15.22 14.17 12.19
N PRO A 149 -16.28 15.00 12.18
CA PRO A 149 -17.63 14.56 12.56
C PRO A 149 -18.11 13.30 11.83
N GLY A 150 -17.79 13.14 10.54
CA GLY A 150 -18.14 11.95 9.77
C GLY A 150 -17.26 10.71 10.05
N GLU A 151 -16.17 10.87 10.78
CA GLU A 151 -15.25 9.78 11.16
C GLU A 151 -15.52 9.29 12.60
N GLN A 152 -16.16 10.14 13.42
CA GLN A 152 -16.48 9.80 14.81
C GLN A 152 -17.49 8.68 14.88
N GLY A 153 -17.35 7.80 15.90
CA GLY A 153 -18.30 6.69 16.13
C GLY A 153 -18.22 5.55 15.13
N HIS A 154 -17.31 5.59 14.17
CA HIS A 154 -17.17 4.49 13.20
C HIS A 154 -16.83 3.16 13.89
N PRO A 155 -17.51 2.03 13.57
CA PRO A 155 -17.42 0.78 14.32
C PRO A 155 -16.00 0.17 14.34
N LEU A 156 -15.20 0.37 13.29
CA LEU A 156 -13.86 -0.23 13.20
C LEU A 156 -12.81 0.56 14.00
N TRP A 157 -12.78 1.88 13.87
CA TRP A 157 -11.73 2.67 14.51
C TRP A 157 -12.18 3.51 15.71
N GLY A 158 -13.48 3.82 15.84
CA GLY A 158 -13.99 4.61 16.96
C GLY A 158 -13.59 4.06 18.33
N PRO A 159 -13.76 2.75 18.62
CA PRO A 159 -13.32 2.16 19.88
C PRO A 159 -11.82 2.24 20.10
N GLN A 160 -11.01 2.14 19.05
CA GLN A 160 -9.55 2.23 19.15
C GLN A 160 -9.08 3.66 19.40
N PHE A 161 -9.73 4.64 18.77
CA PHE A 161 -9.47 6.05 19.01
C PHE A 161 -9.82 6.45 20.45
N ALA A 162 -10.97 6.02 20.96
CA ALA A 162 -11.38 6.26 22.34
C ALA A 162 -10.35 5.70 23.34
N LYS A 163 -9.86 4.47 23.11
CA LYS A 163 -8.82 3.86 23.94
C LYS A 163 -7.49 4.63 23.86
N ALA A 164 -7.11 5.12 22.69
CA ALA A 164 -5.91 5.93 22.51
C ALA A 164 -5.97 7.24 23.31
N ARG A 165 -7.11 7.94 23.27
CA ARG A 165 -7.34 9.16 24.07
C ARG A 165 -7.23 8.91 25.59
N GLN A 166 -7.80 7.80 26.08
CA GLN A 166 -7.72 7.43 27.50
C GLN A 166 -6.29 7.11 27.94
N GLY A 167 -5.50 6.47 27.05
CA GLY A 167 -4.08 6.19 27.30
C GLY A 167 -3.27 7.46 27.46
N GLY A 168 -3.40 8.41 26.53
CA GLY A 168 -2.71 9.70 26.59
C GLY A 168 -3.06 10.53 27.83
N ALA A 169 -4.32 10.53 28.26
CA ALA A 169 -4.74 11.22 29.48
C ALA A 169 -4.09 10.64 30.76
N ARG A 170 -3.86 9.33 30.82
CA ARG A 170 -3.18 8.68 31.95
C ARG A 170 -1.68 8.95 32.00
N GLU A 171 -1.03 9.12 30.85
CA GLU A 171 0.40 9.47 30.77
C GLU A 171 0.63 10.93 31.19
N ALA A 172 -0.28 11.84 30.82
CA ALA A 172 -0.20 13.26 31.16
C ALA A 172 -0.45 13.54 32.66
N SER A 173 -1.08 12.61 33.40
CA SER A 173 -1.39 12.74 34.82
C SER A 173 -0.36 12.10 35.76
N ARG A 174 0.75 11.59 35.24
CA ARG A 174 1.87 11.01 35.99
C ARG A 174 3.05 11.96 36.06
#